data_f817238802b0103f17ef4b298e4f618a
#
_entry.id   f817238802b0103f17ef4b298e4f618a
#
_cell.length_a   1.000
_cell.length_b   1.000
_cell.length_c   1.000
_cell.angle_alpha   90.00
_cell.angle_beta   90.00
_cell.angle_gamma   90.00
#
_symmetry.space_group_name_H-M   'P 1'
#
loop_
_entity.id
_entity.type
_entity.pdbx_description
1 polymer ?
#
loop_
_entity_poly.entity_id
_entity_poly.type
_entity_poly.pdbx_seq_one_letter_code
_entity_poly.pdbx_strand_id
1 'polypeptide(L)'
;MGYTELEIFGYKEDSGKFGDYSADNTTFIAPKDYKKMVDDAGMKITSSHLSPSLRDYTKENMSKFEEFWKKATDIHAELGVTCMVQPSLPRIENEDDAKRVCDIFNRAGEITKSAGILWGYHNHSNEFKRVLKAGEKPDPNRKPWDKPQGTYIEELFLKNTDPSKVMFELDVYWAVMGQQDPLEWLEDYPDRFKLLH
;
A
#
# COMPACT_ATOMS: atom_id res chain seq x y z
N MET A 1 10.01 -10.48 24.31
CA MET A 1 10.63 -9.68 23.24
C MET A 1 10.16 -8.22 23.20
N GLY A 2 9.13 -7.84 23.92
CA GLY A 2 8.69 -6.44 24.06
C GLY A 2 7.83 -5.87 22.93
N TYR A 3 7.48 -6.68 21.92
CA TYR A 3 6.49 -6.27 20.90
C TYR A 3 5.09 -6.22 21.51
N THR A 4 4.36 -5.15 21.22
CA THR A 4 2.98 -4.93 21.70
C THR A 4 1.98 -4.81 20.57
N GLU A 5 2.46 -4.58 19.34
CA GLU A 5 1.66 -4.36 18.15
C GLU A 5 2.20 -5.19 16.99
N LEU A 6 1.31 -5.55 16.07
CA LEU A 6 1.61 -6.35 14.90
C LEU A 6 1.08 -5.66 13.64
N GLU A 7 1.87 -5.70 12.59
CA GLU A 7 1.36 -5.69 11.23
C GLU A 7 1.20 -7.12 10.74
N ILE A 8 0.04 -7.44 10.17
CA ILE A 8 -0.28 -8.78 9.71
C ILE A 8 -0.35 -8.84 8.19
N PHE A 9 -0.19 -10.03 7.65
CA PHE A 9 -0.41 -10.30 6.22
C PHE A 9 -1.08 -11.67 6.04
N GLY A 10 -1.38 -12.04 4.78
CA GLY A 10 -1.92 -13.37 4.51
C GLY A 10 -3.43 -13.45 4.50
N TYR A 11 -4.11 -12.31 4.44
CA TYR A 11 -5.55 -12.29 4.16
C TYR A 11 -5.86 -12.98 2.82
N LYS A 12 -6.87 -13.85 2.84
CA LYS A 12 -7.34 -14.61 1.67
C LYS A 12 -8.69 -14.07 1.21
N GLU A 13 -8.71 -13.47 0.03
CA GLU A 13 -9.87 -12.79 -0.56
C GLU A 13 -11.09 -13.72 -0.69
N ASP A 14 -10.89 -14.95 -1.14
CA ASP A 14 -11.93 -15.94 -1.39
C ASP A 14 -12.64 -16.42 -0.11
N SER A 15 -11.87 -16.70 0.95
CA SER A 15 -12.38 -17.24 2.21
C SER A 15 -12.60 -16.20 3.31
N GLY A 16 -11.99 -15.02 3.22
CA GLY A 16 -11.98 -14.03 4.29
C GLY A 16 -11.22 -14.46 5.54
N LYS A 17 -10.29 -15.43 5.41
CA LYS A 17 -9.47 -15.97 6.48
C LYS A 17 -8.02 -15.53 6.37
N PHE A 18 -7.24 -15.81 7.40
CA PHE A 18 -5.81 -15.51 7.44
C PHE A 18 -4.99 -16.79 7.36
N GLY A 19 -3.86 -16.77 6.64
CA GLY A 19 -2.95 -17.91 6.59
C GLY A 19 -2.25 -18.11 7.93
N ASP A 20 -2.20 -19.35 8.40
CA ASP A 20 -1.37 -19.75 9.53
C ASP A 20 0.01 -20.19 9.03
N TYR A 21 0.94 -19.26 9.04
CA TYR A 21 2.32 -19.51 8.59
C TYR A 21 3.18 -20.21 9.66
N SER A 22 2.65 -20.41 10.86
CA SER A 22 3.34 -21.14 11.93
C SER A 22 3.28 -22.66 11.73
N ALA A 23 2.25 -23.15 11.01
CA ALA A 23 2.02 -24.56 10.81
C ALA A 23 2.57 -25.07 9.47
N ASP A 24 1.89 -24.79 8.36
CA ASP A 24 2.22 -25.41 7.07
C ASP A 24 1.82 -24.59 5.84
N ASN A 25 1.46 -23.33 5.99
CA ASN A 25 0.91 -22.44 4.95
C ASN A 25 -0.40 -22.93 4.29
N THR A 26 -0.98 -24.03 4.76
CA THR A 26 -2.22 -24.58 4.23
C THR A 26 -3.39 -24.41 5.19
N THR A 27 -3.10 -24.12 6.45
CA THR A 27 -4.09 -23.84 7.48
C THR A 27 -4.56 -22.38 7.39
N PHE A 28 -5.87 -22.18 7.52
CA PHE A 28 -6.48 -20.85 7.48
C PHE A 28 -7.30 -20.61 8.73
N ILE A 29 -7.00 -19.51 9.42
CA ILE A 29 -7.59 -19.12 10.69
C ILE A 29 -8.73 -18.13 10.44
N ALA A 30 -9.88 -18.36 11.07
CA ALA A 30 -10.99 -17.42 11.02
C ALA A 30 -10.63 -16.10 11.74
N PRO A 31 -11.16 -14.93 11.32
CA PRO A 31 -10.83 -13.63 11.90
C PRO A 31 -10.96 -13.59 13.44
N LYS A 32 -12.03 -14.13 13.98
CA LYS A 32 -12.27 -14.16 15.45
C LYS A 32 -11.21 -14.98 16.21
N ASP A 33 -10.82 -16.12 15.66
CA ASP A 33 -9.80 -16.97 16.27
C ASP A 33 -8.42 -16.33 16.16
N TYR A 34 -8.13 -15.69 15.01
CA TYR A 34 -6.90 -14.94 14.81
C TYR A 34 -6.77 -13.79 15.81
N LYS A 35 -7.85 -13.00 15.96
CA LYS A 35 -7.89 -11.91 16.95
C LYS A 35 -7.67 -12.44 18.36
N LYS A 36 -8.35 -13.53 18.70
CA LYS A 36 -8.20 -14.14 20.04
C LYS A 36 -6.77 -14.57 20.32
N MET A 37 -6.08 -15.17 19.35
CA MET A 37 -4.67 -15.57 19.49
C MET A 37 -3.77 -14.38 19.77
N VAL A 38 -3.98 -13.25 19.09
CA VAL A 38 -3.21 -12.02 19.27
C VAL A 38 -3.51 -11.38 20.64
N ASP A 39 -4.79 -11.30 21.02
CA ASP A 39 -5.22 -10.76 22.31
C ASP A 39 -4.66 -11.62 23.48
N ASP A 40 -4.71 -12.95 23.37
CA ASP A 40 -4.16 -13.88 24.37
C ASP A 40 -2.64 -13.73 24.53
N ALA A 41 -1.94 -13.31 23.48
CA ALA A 41 -0.52 -12.97 23.51
C ALA A 41 -0.21 -11.58 24.08
N GLY A 42 -1.23 -10.80 24.45
CA GLY A 42 -1.12 -9.44 24.98
C GLY A 42 -0.72 -8.41 23.92
N MET A 43 -0.97 -8.69 22.63
CA MET A 43 -0.65 -7.83 21.50
C MET A 43 -1.90 -7.23 20.86
N LYS A 44 -1.70 -6.27 19.95
CA LYS A 44 -2.74 -5.65 19.13
C LYS A 44 -2.37 -5.75 17.65
N ILE A 45 -3.39 -5.84 16.80
CA ILE A 45 -3.21 -5.74 15.35
C ILE A 45 -3.41 -4.27 14.95
N THR A 46 -2.34 -3.61 14.53
CA THR A 46 -2.38 -2.18 14.14
C THR A 46 -2.62 -2.02 12.66
N SER A 47 -1.92 -2.80 11.83
CA SER A 47 -2.02 -2.73 10.39
C SER A 47 -2.07 -4.11 9.73
N SER A 48 -2.47 -4.14 8.48
CA SER A 48 -2.55 -5.34 7.68
C SER A 48 -2.15 -5.08 6.23
N HIS A 49 -1.21 -5.87 5.70
CA HIS A 49 -0.89 -5.89 4.27
C HIS A 49 -1.91 -6.73 3.51
N LEU A 50 -2.51 -6.11 2.48
CA LEU A 50 -3.49 -6.75 1.62
C LEU A 50 -3.15 -6.53 0.15
N SER A 51 -3.21 -7.60 -0.62
CA SER A 51 -3.04 -7.53 -2.07
C SER A 51 -4.30 -8.05 -2.73
N PRO A 52 -5.12 -7.16 -3.34
CA PRO A 52 -6.22 -7.61 -4.16
C PRO A 52 -5.71 -8.45 -5.33
N SER A 53 -6.49 -9.46 -5.75
CA SER A 53 -6.14 -10.30 -6.90
C SER A 53 -6.11 -9.52 -8.22
N LEU A 54 -6.86 -8.41 -8.28
CA LEU A 54 -6.88 -7.50 -9.42
C LEU A 54 -5.66 -6.57 -9.38
N ARG A 55 -4.76 -6.80 -10.33
CA ARG A 55 -3.57 -5.94 -10.52
C ARG A 55 -3.78 -4.88 -11.59
N ASP A 56 -4.72 -5.10 -12.50
CA ASP A 56 -5.08 -4.15 -13.55
C ASP A 56 -6.46 -3.56 -13.26
N TYR A 57 -6.49 -2.24 -13.10
CA TYR A 57 -7.66 -1.50 -12.68
C TYR A 57 -8.28 -0.80 -13.89
N THR A 58 -9.15 -1.51 -14.57
CA THR A 58 -9.96 -0.94 -15.65
C THR A 58 -11.33 -0.54 -15.10
N LYS A 59 -12.10 0.22 -15.91
CA LYS A 59 -13.49 0.55 -15.55
C LYS A 59 -14.34 -0.71 -15.35
N GLU A 60 -14.05 -1.76 -16.12
CA GLU A 60 -14.75 -3.04 -16.07
C GLU A 60 -14.46 -3.82 -14.77
N ASN A 61 -13.29 -3.61 -14.19
CA ASN A 61 -12.85 -4.30 -12.98
C ASN A 61 -13.16 -3.53 -11.69
N MET A 62 -13.58 -2.28 -11.78
CA MET A 62 -13.74 -1.40 -10.61
C MET A 62 -14.73 -1.96 -9.58
N SER A 63 -15.83 -2.56 -10.01
CA SER A 63 -16.81 -3.17 -9.10
C SER A 63 -16.24 -4.30 -8.26
N LYS A 64 -15.37 -5.15 -8.85
CA LYS A 64 -14.69 -6.23 -8.13
C LYS A 64 -13.64 -5.69 -7.14
N PHE A 65 -12.94 -4.65 -7.54
CA PHE A 65 -12.01 -3.95 -6.65
C PHE A 65 -12.73 -3.36 -5.44
N GLU A 66 -13.86 -2.69 -5.65
CA GLU A 66 -14.66 -2.14 -4.55
C GLU A 66 -15.23 -3.24 -3.65
N GLU A 67 -15.69 -4.35 -4.22
CA GLU A 67 -16.19 -5.50 -3.47
C GLU A 67 -15.09 -6.09 -2.57
N PHE A 68 -13.87 -6.25 -3.11
CA PHE A 68 -12.72 -6.68 -2.32
C PHE A 68 -12.51 -5.78 -1.11
N TRP A 69 -12.38 -4.46 -1.34
CA TRP A 69 -12.09 -3.53 -0.26
C TRP A 69 -13.22 -3.42 0.76
N LYS A 70 -14.48 -3.48 0.35
CA LYS A 70 -15.62 -3.50 1.27
C LYS A 70 -15.58 -4.73 2.18
N LYS A 71 -15.47 -5.93 1.59
CA LYS A 71 -15.39 -7.19 2.34
C LYS A 71 -14.17 -7.23 3.27
N ALA A 72 -13.01 -6.82 2.79
CA ALA A 72 -11.80 -6.77 3.58
C ALA A 72 -11.94 -5.76 4.74
N THR A 73 -12.53 -4.59 4.50
CA THR A 73 -12.76 -3.56 5.52
C THR A 73 -13.64 -4.07 6.67
N ASP A 74 -14.76 -4.74 6.36
CA ASP A 74 -15.66 -5.29 7.38
C ASP A 74 -14.92 -6.29 8.28
N ILE A 75 -14.13 -7.19 7.69
CA ILE A 75 -13.35 -8.19 8.44
C ILE A 75 -12.26 -7.54 9.29
N HIS A 76 -11.54 -6.55 8.75
CA HIS A 76 -10.46 -5.89 9.47
C HIS A 76 -10.96 -4.95 10.57
N ALA A 77 -12.15 -4.39 10.42
CA ALA A 77 -12.81 -3.65 11.49
C ALA A 77 -13.11 -4.55 12.71
N GLU A 78 -13.53 -5.80 12.49
CA GLU A 78 -13.73 -6.79 13.59
C GLU A 78 -12.41 -7.14 14.30
N LEU A 79 -11.27 -7.09 13.59
CA LEU A 79 -9.94 -7.31 14.17
C LEU A 79 -9.42 -6.13 14.97
N GLY A 80 -10.03 -4.94 14.82
CA GLY A 80 -9.56 -3.70 15.43
C GLY A 80 -8.37 -3.06 14.72
N VAL A 81 -8.14 -3.41 13.44
CA VAL A 81 -7.09 -2.83 12.59
C VAL A 81 -7.35 -1.35 12.36
N THR A 82 -6.32 -0.53 12.44
CA THR A 82 -6.39 0.91 12.21
C THR A 82 -5.89 1.32 10.82
N CYS A 83 -5.04 0.50 10.21
CA CYS A 83 -4.47 0.75 8.88
C CYS A 83 -4.57 -0.50 8.00
N MET A 84 -4.96 -0.33 6.75
CA MET A 84 -4.92 -1.38 5.72
C MET A 84 -4.00 -0.91 4.60
N VAL A 85 -2.97 -1.70 4.28
CA VAL A 85 -1.87 -1.31 3.42
C VAL A 85 -1.80 -2.21 2.19
N GLN A 86 -1.70 -1.62 1.00
CA GLN A 86 -1.49 -2.35 -0.24
C GLN A 86 -0.03 -2.27 -0.66
N PRO A 87 0.70 -3.41 -0.79
CA PRO A 87 2.12 -3.44 -1.16
C PRO A 87 2.35 -3.72 -2.65
N SER A 88 1.32 -3.65 -3.49
CA SER A 88 1.44 -4.05 -4.89
C SER A 88 0.78 -3.07 -5.85
N LEU A 89 1.39 -2.90 -7.03
CA LEU A 89 0.97 -2.00 -8.09
C LEU A 89 0.75 -2.72 -9.42
N PRO A 90 -0.11 -2.18 -10.30
CA PRO A 90 -0.01 -2.44 -11.71
C PRO A 90 1.26 -1.80 -12.30
N ARG A 91 1.61 -2.19 -13.51
CA ARG A 91 2.74 -1.57 -14.23
C ARG A 91 2.45 -0.10 -14.51
N ILE A 92 3.43 0.76 -14.22
CA ILE A 92 3.40 2.20 -14.47
C ILE A 92 4.50 2.53 -15.46
N GLU A 93 4.14 3.10 -16.60
CA GLU A 93 5.06 3.45 -17.68
C GLU A 93 5.23 4.95 -17.87
N ASN A 94 4.26 5.75 -17.42
CA ASN A 94 4.23 7.19 -17.57
C ASN A 94 3.44 7.85 -16.41
N GLU A 95 3.44 9.20 -16.37
CA GLU A 95 2.75 9.97 -15.33
C GLU A 95 1.23 9.75 -15.32
N ASP A 96 0.61 9.51 -16.48
CA ASP A 96 -0.84 9.33 -16.55
C ASP A 96 -1.27 7.98 -15.96
N ASP A 97 -0.43 6.94 -16.11
CA ASP A 97 -0.64 5.66 -15.40
C ASP A 97 -0.57 5.85 -13.88
N ALA A 98 0.42 6.62 -13.40
CA ALA A 98 0.55 6.91 -11.98
C ALA A 98 -0.67 7.67 -11.43
N LYS A 99 -1.17 8.68 -12.16
CA LYS A 99 -2.37 9.43 -11.77
C LYS A 99 -3.62 8.54 -11.74
N ARG A 100 -3.78 7.65 -12.73
CA ARG A 100 -4.87 6.67 -12.73
C ARG A 100 -4.82 5.78 -11.49
N VAL A 101 -3.63 5.36 -11.06
CA VAL A 101 -3.45 4.59 -9.84
C VAL A 101 -3.81 5.41 -8.59
N CYS A 102 -3.48 6.71 -8.56
CA CYS A 102 -3.91 7.59 -7.48
C CYS A 102 -5.43 7.68 -7.31
N ASP A 103 -6.20 7.69 -8.42
CA ASP A 103 -7.65 7.67 -8.35
C ASP A 103 -8.18 6.39 -7.69
N ILE A 104 -7.52 5.26 -7.95
CA ILE A 104 -7.84 3.96 -7.34
C ILE A 104 -7.51 3.96 -5.86
N PHE A 105 -6.35 4.50 -5.47
CA PHE A 105 -5.96 4.66 -4.06
C PHE A 105 -6.96 5.53 -3.31
N ASN A 106 -7.35 6.66 -3.89
CA ASN A 106 -8.37 7.54 -3.32
C ASN A 106 -9.72 6.79 -3.13
N ARG A 107 -10.08 5.92 -4.07
CA ARG A 107 -11.32 5.12 -3.96
C ARG A 107 -11.23 4.06 -2.87
N ALA A 108 -10.11 3.35 -2.76
CA ALA A 108 -9.88 2.39 -1.68
C ALA A 108 -9.91 3.09 -0.31
N GLY A 109 -9.23 4.23 -0.19
CA GLY A 109 -9.23 5.04 1.02
C GLY A 109 -10.61 5.56 1.44
N GLU A 110 -11.46 5.91 0.47
CA GLU A 110 -12.84 6.29 0.73
C GLU A 110 -13.66 5.12 1.30
N ILE A 111 -13.44 3.90 0.80
CA ILE A 111 -14.13 2.71 1.28
C ILE A 111 -13.71 2.39 2.72
N THR A 112 -12.41 2.30 3.00
CA THR A 112 -11.90 1.93 4.33
C THR A 112 -12.20 2.98 5.38
N LYS A 113 -12.21 4.26 5.01
CA LYS A 113 -12.54 5.38 5.89
C LYS A 113 -13.95 5.28 6.49
N SER A 114 -14.90 4.63 5.79
CA SER A 114 -16.25 4.44 6.31
C SER A 114 -16.29 3.62 7.60
N ALA A 115 -15.29 2.78 7.85
CA ALA A 115 -15.10 2.01 9.07
C ALA A 115 -14.06 2.63 10.03
N GLY A 116 -13.57 3.84 9.75
CA GLY A 116 -12.53 4.50 10.54
C GLY A 116 -11.14 3.95 10.34
N ILE A 117 -10.90 3.18 9.26
CA ILE A 117 -9.60 2.57 8.93
C ILE A 117 -8.91 3.43 7.87
N LEU A 118 -7.63 3.75 8.10
CA LEU A 118 -6.79 4.42 7.11
C LEU A 118 -6.37 3.43 6.02
N TRP A 119 -6.46 3.84 4.77
CA TRP A 119 -5.89 3.08 3.67
C TRP A 119 -4.51 3.62 3.33
N GLY A 120 -3.57 2.73 3.03
CA GLY A 120 -2.22 3.11 2.69
C GLY A 120 -1.60 2.31 1.56
N TYR A 121 -0.51 2.88 1.05
CA TYR A 121 0.36 2.23 0.08
C TYR A 121 1.75 2.01 0.69
N HIS A 122 2.31 0.83 0.47
CA HIS A 122 3.67 0.43 0.85
C HIS A 122 4.56 0.36 -0.39
N ASN A 123 5.62 1.15 -0.40
CA ASN A 123 6.56 1.20 -1.52
C ASN A 123 7.55 0.03 -1.54
N HIS A 124 8.01 -0.27 -2.75
CA HIS A 124 9.24 -1.00 -3.01
C HIS A 124 10.23 -0.07 -3.75
N SER A 125 11.27 -0.64 -4.37
CA SER A 125 12.26 0.18 -5.11
C SER A 125 11.76 0.71 -6.45
N ASN A 126 10.68 0.15 -6.98
CA ASN A 126 10.15 0.55 -8.29
C ASN A 126 9.52 1.95 -8.29
N GLU A 127 8.95 2.38 -7.16
CA GLU A 127 8.31 3.67 -6.98
C GLU A 127 9.31 4.82 -7.02
N PHE A 128 10.58 4.52 -6.78
CA PHE A 128 11.68 5.46 -6.92
C PHE A 128 12.29 5.51 -8.33
N LYS A 129 11.63 4.90 -9.31
CA LYS A 129 11.92 5.15 -10.73
C LYS A 129 11.22 6.41 -11.20
N ARG A 130 11.84 7.08 -12.17
CA ARG A 130 11.25 8.25 -12.81
C ARG A 130 10.50 7.86 -14.06
N VAL A 131 9.33 8.45 -14.23
CA VAL A 131 8.51 8.34 -15.43
C VAL A 131 8.32 9.70 -16.08
N LEU A 132 8.18 9.69 -17.40
CA LEU A 132 7.89 10.87 -18.21
C LEU A 132 6.37 11.01 -18.41
N LYS A 133 5.94 12.14 -18.93
CA LYS A 133 4.57 12.31 -19.40
C LYS A 133 4.28 11.37 -20.56
N ALA A 134 3.02 10.97 -20.71
CA ALA A 134 2.61 10.12 -21.82
C ALA A 134 3.02 10.73 -23.18
N GLY A 135 3.66 9.93 -24.03
CA GLY A 135 4.16 10.35 -25.34
C GLY A 135 5.51 11.08 -25.33
N GLU A 136 6.03 11.51 -24.18
CA GLU A 136 7.38 12.04 -24.09
C GLU A 136 8.42 10.93 -24.23
N LYS A 137 9.57 11.28 -24.79
CA LYS A 137 10.73 10.40 -24.93
C LYS A 137 11.92 10.97 -24.18
N PRO A 138 12.79 10.12 -23.62
CA PRO A 138 14.04 10.58 -23.04
C PRO A 138 14.86 11.38 -24.07
N ASP A 139 15.49 12.47 -23.61
CA ASP A 139 16.42 13.23 -24.47
C ASP A 139 17.64 12.37 -24.79
N PRO A 140 17.87 12.02 -26.07
CA PRO A 140 18.99 11.18 -26.47
C PRO A 140 20.37 11.86 -26.30
N ASN A 141 20.39 13.19 -26.13
CA ASN A 141 21.63 13.96 -25.97
C ASN A 141 21.97 14.24 -24.50
N ARG A 142 21.11 13.80 -23.58
CA ARG A 142 21.28 14.01 -22.14
C ARG A 142 22.59 13.36 -21.64
N LYS A 143 23.33 14.10 -20.85
CA LYS A 143 24.57 13.60 -20.23
C LYS A 143 24.30 13.04 -18.81
N PRO A 144 25.16 12.16 -18.28
CA PRO A 144 25.00 11.61 -16.93
C PRO A 144 24.92 12.64 -15.81
N TRP A 145 25.51 13.82 -16.01
CA TRP A 145 25.51 14.92 -15.03
C TRP A 145 24.36 15.89 -15.18
N ASP A 146 23.54 15.76 -16.22
CA ASP A 146 22.34 16.58 -16.37
C ASP A 146 21.28 16.17 -15.36
N LYS A 147 20.41 17.14 -14.97
CA LYS A 147 19.30 16.86 -14.07
C LYS A 147 18.45 15.68 -14.57
N PRO A 148 18.14 14.68 -13.74
CA PRO A 148 17.30 13.56 -14.14
C PRO A 148 15.97 14.02 -14.75
N GLN A 149 15.55 13.38 -15.84
CA GLN A 149 14.25 13.64 -16.45
C GLN A 149 13.14 12.85 -15.76
N GLY A 150 11.92 13.38 -15.83
CA GLY A 150 10.73 12.77 -15.29
C GLY A 150 10.58 12.95 -13.78
N THR A 151 9.50 12.42 -13.27
CA THR A 151 9.07 12.52 -11.86
C THR A 151 9.11 11.12 -11.23
N TYR A 152 9.52 11.00 -9.98
CA TYR A 152 9.42 9.73 -9.25
C TYR A 152 7.96 9.30 -9.14
N ILE A 153 7.72 8.00 -9.29
CA ILE A 153 6.36 7.44 -9.14
C ILE A 153 5.84 7.71 -7.73
N GLU A 154 6.67 7.52 -6.69
CA GLU A 154 6.31 7.81 -5.30
C GLU A 154 5.91 9.28 -5.11
N GLU A 155 6.65 10.21 -5.69
CA GLU A 155 6.33 11.64 -5.66
C GLU A 155 4.97 11.95 -6.33
N LEU A 156 4.67 11.26 -7.44
CA LEU A 156 3.37 11.39 -8.11
C LEU A 156 2.24 10.89 -7.21
N PHE A 157 2.44 9.80 -6.49
CA PHE A 157 1.44 9.27 -5.55
C PHE A 157 1.19 10.23 -4.39
N LEU A 158 2.26 10.71 -3.76
CA LEU A 158 2.17 11.65 -2.65
C LEU A 158 1.45 12.94 -3.02
N LYS A 159 1.66 13.45 -4.25
CA LYS A 159 1.08 14.71 -4.73
C LYS A 159 -0.33 14.59 -5.30
N ASN A 160 -0.72 13.41 -5.82
CA ASN A 160 -2.00 13.24 -6.52
C ASN A 160 -3.03 12.41 -5.74
N THR A 161 -2.72 11.98 -4.51
CA THR A 161 -3.68 11.34 -3.63
C THR A 161 -4.19 12.28 -2.55
N ASP A 162 -5.45 12.10 -2.15
CA ASP A 162 -6.09 12.87 -1.09
C ASP A 162 -5.54 12.47 0.29
N PRO A 163 -4.84 13.36 1.01
CA PRO A 163 -4.23 13.02 2.30
C PRO A 163 -5.25 12.67 3.40
N SER A 164 -6.53 12.99 3.21
CA SER A 164 -7.61 12.58 4.12
C SER A 164 -8.10 11.16 3.90
N LYS A 165 -7.65 10.49 2.83
CA LYS A 165 -8.06 9.15 2.41
C LYS A 165 -6.89 8.18 2.31
N VAL A 166 -5.71 8.67 1.92
CA VAL A 166 -4.54 7.86 1.59
C VAL A 166 -3.36 8.29 2.44
N MET A 167 -2.78 7.36 3.17
CA MET A 167 -1.48 7.49 3.82
C MET A 167 -0.45 6.63 3.10
N PHE A 168 0.82 6.72 3.51
CA PHE A 168 1.90 5.90 3.00
C PHE A 168 2.63 5.21 4.15
N GLU A 169 3.10 4.02 3.87
CA GLU A 169 4.06 3.30 4.68
C GLU A 169 5.40 3.31 3.93
N LEU A 170 6.39 3.98 4.51
CA LEU A 170 7.72 4.02 3.92
C LEU A 170 8.50 2.77 4.30
N ASP A 171 8.79 1.92 3.31
CA ASP A 171 9.78 0.87 3.47
C ASP A 171 11.18 1.48 3.27
N VAL A 172 11.91 1.60 4.39
CA VAL A 172 13.25 2.24 4.39
C VAL A 172 14.28 1.39 3.67
N TYR A 173 14.18 0.06 3.71
CA TYR A 173 15.07 -0.82 2.96
C TYR A 173 14.90 -0.62 1.45
N TRP A 174 13.66 -0.65 0.98
CA TRP A 174 13.38 -0.47 -0.45
C TRP A 174 13.65 0.95 -0.94
N ALA A 175 13.51 1.97 -0.11
CA ALA A 175 13.92 3.34 -0.45
C ALA A 175 15.44 3.39 -0.70
N VAL A 176 16.25 2.82 0.20
CA VAL A 176 17.71 2.71 0.01
C VAL A 176 18.06 1.88 -1.23
N MET A 177 17.36 0.76 -1.47
CA MET A 177 17.54 -0.06 -2.68
C MET A 177 17.14 0.70 -3.96
N GLY A 178 16.20 1.65 -3.84
CA GLY A 178 15.83 2.61 -4.89
C GLY A 178 16.79 3.80 -5.02
N GLN A 179 17.93 3.76 -4.29
CA GLN A 179 18.93 4.84 -4.27
C GLN A 179 18.38 6.18 -3.75
N GLN A 180 17.48 6.11 -2.77
CA GLN A 180 16.90 7.26 -2.10
C GLN A 180 17.37 7.32 -0.65
N ASP A 181 17.41 8.54 -0.09
CA ASP A 181 17.53 8.75 1.34
C ASP A 181 16.13 8.78 1.97
N PRO A 182 15.78 7.80 2.84
CA PRO A 182 14.48 7.80 3.50
C PRO A 182 14.21 9.05 4.35
N LEU A 183 15.24 9.66 4.92
CA LEU A 183 15.08 10.87 5.74
C LEU A 183 14.63 12.05 4.90
N GLU A 184 15.18 12.23 3.69
CA GLU A 184 14.73 13.30 2.77
C GLU A 184 13.24 13.14 2.44
N TRP A 185 12.76 11.92 2.20
CA TRP A 185 11.34 11.68 1.94
C TRP A 185 10.44 12.01 3.14
N LEU A 186 10.88 11.66 4.36
CA LEU A 186 10.14 11.99 5.58
C LEU A 186 10.12 13.50 5.86
N GLU A 187 11.21 14.20 5.59
CA GLU A 187 11.32 15.65 5.76
C GLU A 187 10.48 16.41 4.72
N ASP A 188 10.49 15.96 3.45
CA ASP A 188 9.75 16.60 2.37
C ASP A 188 8.23 16.36 2.46
N TYR A 189 7.80 15.23 3.06
CA TYR A 189 6.39 14.82 3.15
C TYR A 189 5.99 14.39 4.57
N PRO A 190 6.14 15.25 5.60
CA PRO A 190 6.05 14.86 7.02
C PRO A 190 4.69 14.31 7.43
N ASP A 191 3.61 14.70 6.73
CA ASP A 191 2.24 14.29 7.07
C ASP A 191 1.72 13.12 6.24
N ARG A 192 2.50 12.62 5.28
CA ARG A 192 2.03 11.58 4.36
C ARG A 192 2.41 10.16 4.83
N PHE A 193 3.57 9.99 5.43
CA PHE A 193 4.03 8.71 5.96
C PHE A 193 3.53 8.52 7.40
N LYS A 194 2.73 7.48 7.64
CA LYS A 194 2.15 7.16 8.95
C LYS A 194 2.69 5.86 9.54
N LEU A 195 3.29 5.04 8.71
CA LEU A 195 3.95 3.78 9.07
C LEU A 195 5.35 3.73 8.46
N LEU A 196 6.22 2.98 9.09
CA LEU A 196 7.56 2.63 8.61
C LEU A 196 7.72 1.11 8.60
N HIS A 197 8.31 0.59 7.52
CA HIS A 197 8.64 -0.83 7.37
C HIS A 197 10.14 -1.04 7.20
#